data_484b144ed72e448e47dcd6bdacfb7be2
#
_entry.id   484b144ed72e448e47dcd6bdacfb7be2
#
_cell.length_a   1.000
_cell.length_b   1.000
_cell.length_c   1.000
_cell.angle_alpha   90.00
_cell.angle_beta   90.00
_cell.angle_gamma   90.00
#
_symmetry.space_group_name_H-M   'P 1'
#
loop_
_entity.id
_entity.type
_entity.pdbx_description
1 polymer ?
#
loop_
_entity_poly.entity_id
_entity_poly.type
_entity_poly.pdbx_seq_one_letter_code
_entity_poly.pdbx_strand_id
1 'polypeptide(L)'
;KKPSRFTLLERDLVIWWDLGQSSWRVFPDVCPHRLVPLSEGRINDEGLLECPYHGWSFDGSGQCKRVPQALENTQPNNRRSRCASLPTATGQGLLFVWMGAPDAADPSQLPLVPALEDNPESWTVQDTFRDLPMDAVTLLENVLDVSHVPFTHHKTVGKRDNAAPVEANVTHENADGFEAFWEEGPRRGKLGAQSTCFRAPQLMWHDLTAKGFGRILTVVYAVPI
;
A
#
# COMPACT_ATOMS: atom_id res chain seq x y z
N LYS A 1 -5.75 13.08 -15.55
CA LYS A 1 -6.22 11.93 -14.72
C LYS A 1 -7.18 12.45 -13.67
N LYS A 2 -8.24 11.70 -13.35
CA LYS A 2 -9.22 12.09 -12.32
C LYS A 2 -8.63 11.82 -10.93
N PRO A 3 -8.84 12.70 -9.91
CA PRO A 3 -8.55 12.37 -8.53
C PRO A 3 -9.42 11.19 -8.08
N SER A 4 -8.92 10.39 -7.15
CA SER A 4 -9.60 9.18 -6.67
C SER A 4 -9.69 9.20 -5.16
N ARG A 5 -10.83 8.78 -4.62
CA ARG A 5 -11.01 8.56 -3.18
C ARG A 5 -10.41 7.22 -2.78
N PHE A 6 -9.80 7.18 -1.62
CA PHE A 6 -9.37 5.98 -0.93
C PHE A 6 -9.55 6.16 0.57
N THR A 7 -10.04 5.13 1.27
CA THR A 7 -10.12 5.15 2.73
C THR A 7 -8.93 4.40 3.30
N LEU A 8 -8.24 4.98 4.28
CA LEU A 8 -7.08 4.40 4.94
C LEU A 8 -7.14 4.75 6.43
N LEU A 9 -7.11 3.73 7.29
CA LEU A 9 -7.21 3.92 8.75
C LEU A 9 -8.41 4.80 9.13
N GLU A 10 -9.58 4.47 8.60
CA GLU A 10 -10.86 5.20 8.80
C GLU A 10 -10.82 6.68 8.34
N ARG A 11 -9.85 7.06 7.51
CA ARG A 11 -9.74 8.42 6.96
C ARG A 11 -9.94 8.41 5.47
N ASP A 12 -10.83 9.26 5.00
CA ASP A 12 -11.02 9.50 3.57
C ASP A 12 -9.91 10.38 3.03
N LEU A 13 -9.27 9.88 1.99
CA LEU A 13 -8.16 10.53 1.31
C LEU A 13 -8.50 10.75 -0.15
N VAL A 14 -8.00 11.83 -0.73
CA VAL A 14 -7.94 12.03 -2.19
C VAL A 14 -6.52 11.77 -2.68
N ILE A 15 -6.40 10.85 -3.63
CA ILE A 15 -5.15 10.53 -4.33
C ILE A 15 -5.22 11.17 -5.72
N TRP A 16 -4.17 11.91 -6.10
CA TRP A 16 -4.12 12.57 -7.38
C TRP A 16 -2.69 12.71 -7.90
N TRP A 17 -2.55 12.86 -9.21
CA TRP A 17 -1.27 13.05 -9.86
C TRP A 17 -0.99 14.53 -10.07
N ASP A 18 0.04 15.05 -9.41
CA ASP A 18 0.53 16.41 -9.59
C ASP A 18 1.38 16.49 -10.87
N LEU A 19 0.85 17.13 -11.91
CA LEU A 19 1.55 17.29 -13.18
C LEU A 19 2.80 18.16 -13.05
N GLY A 20 2.76 19.16 -12.17
CA GLY A 20 3.88 20.09 -11.99
C GLY A 20 5.09 19.46 -11.32
N GLN A 21 4.86 18.46 -10.45
CA GLN A 21 5.92 17.76 -9.73
C GLN A 21 6.13 16.32 -10.23
N SER A 22 5.34 15.88 -11.21
CA SER A 22 5.36 14.51 -11.73
C SER A 22 5.36 13.45 -10.61
N SER A 23 4.46 13.63 -9.63
CA SER A 23 4.39 12.77 -8.44
C SER A 23 2.96 12.61 -7.92
N TRP A 24 2.74 11.50 -7.23
CA TRP A 24 1.50 11.26 -6.53
C TRP A 24 1.39 12.14 -5.28
N ARG A 25 0.21 12.68 -5.05
CA ARG A 25 -0.14 13.48 -3.89
C ARG A 25 -1.36 12.90 -3.19
N VAL A 26 -1.36 13.02 -1.88
CA VAL A 26 -2.46 12.56 -1.04
C VAL A 26 -2.82 13.65 -0.03
N PHE A 27 -4.10 14.00 0.00
CA PHE A 27 -4.67 14.90 0.99
C PHE A 27 -5.84 14.21 1.71
N PRO A 28 -6.25 14.67 2.92
CA PRO A 28 -7.59 14.39 3.42
C PRO A 28 -8.62 14.81 2.36
N ASP A 29 -9.62 13.97 2.12
CA ASP A 29 -10.61 14.18 1.06
C ASP A 29 -11.64 15.24 1.45
N VAL A 30 -11.16 16.44 1.76
CA VAL A 30 -11.99 17.53 2.25
C VAL A 30 -11.47 18.88 1.79
N CYS A 31 -12.33 19.65 1.13
CA CYS A 31 -12.01 21.03 0.75
C CYS A 31 -12.04 21.94 1.99
N PRO A 32 -11.00 22.75 2.27
CA PRO A 32 -10.93 23.62 3.45
C PRO A 32 -11.99 24.74 3.45
N HIS A 33 -12.61 25.02 2.30
CA HIS A 33 -13.63 26.05 2.19
C HIS A 33 -14.99 25.61 2.75
N ARG A 34 -15.55 24.50 2.26
CA ARG A 34 -16.92 24.03 2.61
C ARG A 34 -17.00 22.53 2.78
N LEU A 35 -15.90 21.86 3.07
CA LEU A 35 -15.78 20.45 3.45
C LEU A 35 -16.32 19.46 2.41
N VAL A 36 -16.43 19.87 1.16
CA VAL A 36 -16.82 18.99 0.04
C VAL A 36 -15.66 18.07 -0.30
N PRO A 37 -15.91 16.80 -0.66
CA PRO A 37 -14.86 15.88 -1.11
C PRO A 37 -14.11 16.41 -2.34
N LEU A 38 -12.78 16.45 -2.26
CA LEU A 38 -11.91 16.86 -3.35
C LEU A 38 -11.80 15.79 -4.45
N SER A 39 -12.03 14.53 -4.09
CA SER A 39 -12.06 13.41 -5.02
C SER A 39 -13.18 13.50 -6.07
N GLU A 40 -14.26 14.23 -5.75
CA GLU A 40 -15.33 14.54 -6.70
C GLU A 40 -14.96 15.66 -7.69
N GLY A 41 -13.80 16.29 -7.50
CA GLY A 41 -13.28 17.33 -8.33
C GLY A 41 -12.55 16.85 -9.58
N ARG A 42 -11.61 17.64 -10.03
CA ARG A 42 -10.81 17.37 -11.23
C ARG A 42 -9.39 17.91 -11.11
N ILE A 43 -8.52 17.47 -12.00
CA ILE A 43 -7.25 18.15 -12.25
C ILE A 43 -7.52 19.15 -13.39
N ASN A 44 -7.30 20.43 -13.12
CA ASN A 44 -7.50 21.48 -14.10
C ASN A 44 -6.34 21.56 -15.12
N ASP A 45 -6.45 22.46 -16.09
CA ASP A 45 -5.47 22.62 -17.17
C ASP A 45 -4.08 23.09 -16.67
N GLU A 46 -4.03 23.68 -15.48
CA GLU A 46 -2.79 24.09 -14.81
C GLU A 46 -2.16 22.94 -14.00
N GLY A 47 -2.79 21.76 -13.98
CA GLY A 47 -2.33 20.60 -13.22
C GLY A 47 -2.67 20.63 -11.73
N LEU A 48 -3.54 21.54 -11.29
CA LEU A 48 -3.95 21.72 -9.90
C LEU A 48 -5.18 20.87 -9.57
N LEU A 49 -5.30 20.41 -8.33
CA LEU A 49 -6.50 19.76 -7.82
C LEU A 49 -7.59 20.80 -7.59
N GLU A 50 -8.66 20.75 -8.37
CA GLU A 50 -9.76 21.71 -8.35
C GLU A 50 -10.99 21.13 -7.65
N CYS A 51 -11.48 21.83 -6.64
CA CYS A 51 -12.69 21.49 -5.90
C CYS A 51 -13.95 21.61 -6.78
N PRO A 52 -14.87 20.64 -6.75
CA PRO A 52 -16.05 20.65 -7.63
C PRO A 52 -17.06 21.72 -7.26
N TYR A 53 -17.01 22.26 -6.03
CA TYR A 53 -18.06 23.13 -5.53
C TYR A 53 -17.85 24.61 -5.93
N HIS A 54 -16.66 25.17 -5.69
CA HIS A 54 -16.39 26.59 -5.99
C HIS A 54 -15.11 26.80 -6.81
N GLY A 55 -14.51 25.75 -7.37
CA GLY A 55 -13.32 25.86 -8.21
C GLY A 55 -12.03 26.26 -7.49
N TRP A 56 -11.99 26.18 -6.16
CA TRP A 56 -10.73 26.37 -5.44
C TRP A 56 -9.72 25.34 -5.89
N SER A 57 -8.52 25.80 -6.26
CA SER A 57 -7.51 24.94 -6.87
C SER A 57 -6.24 24.91 -6.03
N PHE A 58 -5.71 23.71 -5.80
CA PHE A 58 -4.60 23.45 -4.87
C PHE A 58 -3.43 22.81 -5.60
N ASP A 59 -2.21 23.24 -5.25
CA ASP A 59 -0.98 22.58 -5.69
C ASP A 59 -0.63 21.38 -4.82
N GLY A 60 0.44 20.62 -5.19
CA GLY A 60 0.90 19.44 -4.47
C GLY A 60 1.35 19.68 -3.03
N SER A 61 1.63 20.94 -2.64
CA SER A 61 1.90 21.30 -1.24
C SER A 61 0.63 21.60 -0.44
N GLY A 62 -0.53 21.53 -1.08
CA GLY A 62 -1.83 21.89 -0.51
C GLY A 62 -2.11 23.38 -0.46
N GLN A 63 -1.24 24.23 -1.05
CA GLN A 63 -1.47 25.66 -1.11
C GLN A 63 -2.60 25.96 -2.10
N CYS A 64 -3.57 26.81 -1.69
CA CYS A 64 -4.58 27.31 -2.58
C CYS A 64 -3.94 28.31 -3.56
N LYS A 65 -3.97 27.98 -4.84
CA LYS A 65 -3.38 28.80 -5.92
C LYS A 65 -4.41 29.63 -6.65
N ARG A 66 -5.66 29.22 -6.61
CA ARG A 66 -6.73 29.90 -7.34
C ARG A 66 -8.05 29.84 -6.57
N VAL A 67 -8.69 30.98 -6.47
CA VAL A 67 -10.09 31.13 -6.03
C VAL A 67 -10.80 31.95 -7.12
N PRO A 68 -11.66 31.34 -7.95
CA PRO A 68 -12.28 32.01 -9.10
C PRO A 68 -13.09 33.24 -8.74
N GLN A 69 -13.65 33.29 -7.53
CA GLN A 69 -14.50 34.40 -7.04
C GLN A 69 -13.71 35.48 -6.29
N ALA A 70 -12.41 35.31 -6.10
CA ALA A 70 -11.59 36.34 -5.46
C ALA A 70 -11.32 37.51 -6.41
N LEU A 71 -11.27 38.72 -5.87
CA LEU A 71 -10.82 39.88 -6.60
C LEU A 71 -9.34 39.70 -7.01
N GLU A 72 -8.95 40.33 -8.12
CA GLU A 72 -7.54 40.29 -8.55
C GLU A 72 -6.61 40.70 -7.39
N ASN A 73 -5.53 39.94 -7.22
CA ASN A 73 -4.53 40.11 -6.17
C ASN A 73 -4.97 39.80 -4.74
N THR A 74 -6.16 39.19 -4.50
CA THR A 74 -6.67 38.82 -3.17
C THR A 74 -6.71 37.31 -2.94
N GLN A 75 -5.76 36.56 -3.53
CA GLN A 75 -5.72 35.11 -3.37
C GLN A 75 -5.51 34.73 -1.88
N PRO A 76 -6.30 33.80 -1.35
CA PRO A 76 -6.19 33.41 0.05
C PRO A 76 -4.84 32.70 0.28
N ASN A 77 -4.00 33.31 1.08
CA ASN A 77 -2.71 32.75 1.47
C ASN A 77 -2.61 32.61 3.00
N ASN A 78 -3.57 31.95 3.62
CA ASN A 78 -3.57 31.73 5.04
C ASN A 78 -3.71 30.21 5.34
N ARG A 79 -3.40 29.84 6.58
CA ARG A 79 -3.42 28.43 7.01
C ARG A 79 -4.80 27.76 6.81
N ARG A 80 -5.89 28.52 6.89
CA ARG A 80 -7.26 27.98 6.76
C ARG A 80 -7.67 27.72 5.31
N SER A 81 -6.94 28.24 4.34
CA SER A 81 -7.19 28.02 2.92
C SER A 81 -6.29 26.92 2.31
N ARG A 82 -5.58 26.16 3.11
CA ARG A 82 -4.67 25.11 2.66
C ARG A 82 -5.23 23.71 2.94
N CYS A 83 -4.99 22.80 2.00
CA CYS A 83 -5.12 21.37 2.26
C CYS A 83 -3.89 20.86 3.01
N ALA A 84 -4.08 19.88 3.89
CA ALA A 84 -2.96 19.16 4.48
C ALA A 84 -2.40 18.17 3.44
N SER A 85 -1.16 18.37 3.01
CA SER A 85 -0.47 17.41 2.15
C SER A 85 0.18 16.34 3.03
N LEU A 86 -0.16 15.08 2.79
CA LEU A 86 0.48 13.96 3.47
C LEU A 86 1.76 13.55 2.73
N PRO A 87 2.85 13.22 3.44
CA PRO A 87 4.05 12.71 2.79
C PRO A 87 3.76 11.39 2.05
N THR A 88 4.28 11.29 0.83
CA THR A 88 4.08 10.12 -0.03
C THR A 88 5.41 9.64 -0.60
N ALA A 89 5.51 8.35 -0.81
CA ALA A 89 6.60 7.73 -1.55
C ALA A 89 6.08 6.60 -2.44
N THR A 90 6.84 6.23 -3.45
CA THR A 90 6.52 5.08 -4.31
C THR A 90 7.65 4.06 -4.26
N GLY A 91 7.30 2.78 -4.25
CA GLY A 91 8.25 1.67 -4.31
C GLY A 91 7.54 0.39 -4.73
N GLN A 92 8.20 -0.45 -5.51
CA GLN A 92 7.67 -1.76 -5.94
C GLN A 92 6.27 -1.70 -6.57
N GLY A 93 5.96 -0.62 -7.31
CA GLY A 93 4.64 -0.40 -7.93
C GLY A 93 3.55 0.14 -6.99
N LEU A 94 3.83 0.32 -5.71
CA LEU A 94 2.89 0.79 -4.69
C LEU A 94 3.10 2.27 -4.36
N LEU A 95 2.01 2.92 -3.93
CA LEU A 95 2.02 4.24 -3.33
C LEU A 95 1.91 4.10 -1.80
N PHE A 96 2.89 4.63 -1.10
CA PHE A 96 2.91 4.70 0.36
C PHE A 96 2.55 6.10 0.84
N VAL A 97 1.79 6.14 1.93
CA VAL A 97 1.34 7.39 2.55
C VAL A 97 1.71 7.37 4.03
N TRP A 98 2.40 8.41 4.48
CA TRP A 98 2.70 8.58 5.90
C TRP A 98 1.54 9.26 6.61
N MET A 99 0.90 8.54 7.55
CA MET A 99 -0.31 9.00 8.26
C MET A 99 0.01 9.70 9.59
N GLY A 100 1.26 9.73 10.01
CA GLY A 100 1.75 10.40 11.21
C GLY A 100 2.10 11.88 11.00
N ALA A 101 2.86 12.45 11.93
CA ALA A 101 3.37 13.80 11.80
C ALA A 101 4.29 13.92 10.56
N PRO A 102 4.08 14.91 9.67
CA PRO A 102 4.81 14.98 8.41
C PRO A 102 6.32 15.09 8.54
N ASP A 103 6.81 15.74 9.59
CA ASP A 103 8.22 15.92 9.91
C ASP A 103 8.91 14.65 10.45
N ALA A 104 8.12 13.63 10.82
CA ALA A 104 8.61 12.33 11.21
C ALA A 104 8.62 11.30 10.06
N ALA A 105 8.22 11.70 8.86
CA ALA A 105 8.22 10.80 7.70
C ALA A 105 9.65 10.47 7.28
N ASP A 106 9.96 9.18 7.25
CA ASP A 106 11.29 8.68 6.87
C ASP A 106 11.16 7.67 5.71
N PRO A 107 11.55 8.03 4.49
CA PRO A 107 11.49 7.14 3.33
C PRO A 107 12.34 5.86 3.48
N SER A 108 13.33 5.84 4.36
CA SER A 108 14.14 4.63 4.59
C SER A 108 13.38 3.53 5.33
N GLN A 109 12.24 3.89 5.95
CA GLN A 109 11.36 2.96 6.66
C GLN A 109 10.24 2.38 5.79
N LEU A 110 10.26 2.60 4.49
CA LEU A 110 9.27 1.98 3.61
C LEU A 110 9.30 0.46 3.75
N PRO A 111 8.13 -0.18 3.96
CA PRO A 111 8.04 -1.62 4.11
C PRO A 111 8.15 -2.30 2.73
N LEU A 112 9.35 -2.34 2.18
CA LEU A 112 9.65 -2.97 0.90
C LEU A 112 10.14 -4.41 1.10
N VAL A 113 9.92 -5.26 0.10
CA VAL A 113 10.42 -6.64 0.07
C VAL A 113 11.84 -6.64 -0.51
N PRO A 114 12.88 -6.98 0.27
CA PRO A 114 14.27 -6.86 -0.18
C PRO A 114 14.56 -7.60 -1.48
N ALA A 115 14.02 -8.80 -1.65
CA ALA A 115 14.25 -9.61 -2.84
C ALA A 115 13.76 -8.95 -4.15
N LEU A 116 12.78 -8.04 -4.07
CA LEU A 116 12.30 -7.28 -5.23
C LEU A 116 13.17 -6.06 -5.54
N GLU A 117 13.92 -5.56 -4.53
CA GLU A 117 14.86 -4.44 -4.70
C GLU A 117 16.20 -4.90 -5.27
N ASP A 118 16.70 -6.07 -4.82
CA ASP A 118 18.03 -6.58 -5.20
C ASP A 118 18.17 -6.85 -6.70
N ASN A 119 17.10 -7.29 -7.35
CA ASN A 119 17.11 -7.59 -8.78
C ASN A 119 15.71 -7.47 -9.40
N PRO A 120 15.18 -6.26 -9.53
CA PRO A 120 13.79 -6.02 -9.94
C PRO A 120 13.48 -6.57 -11.33
N GLU A 121 14.47 -6.60 -12.23
CA GLU A 121 14.30 -7.07 -13.62
C GLU A 121 14.10 -8.59 -13.73
N SER A 122 14.47 -9.35 -12.69
CA SER A 122 14.30 -10.81 -12.68
C SER A 122 12.90 -11.28 -12.31
N TRP A 123 12.02 -10.35 -11.91
CA TRP A 123 10.68 -10.65 -11.45
C TRP A 123 9.61 -10.27 -12.47
N THR A 124 8.65 -11.16 -12.65
CA THR A 124 7.36 -10.80 -13.24
C THR A 124 6.38 -10.58 -12.10
N VAL A 125 5.93 -9.34 -11.92
CA VAL A 125 5.04 -8.96 -10.83
C VAL A 125 3.61 -8.88 -11.35
N GLN A 126 2.67 -9.44 -10.59
CA GLN A 126 1.24 -9.31 -10.81
C GLN A 126 0.58 -8.80 -9.52
N ASP A 127 0.09 -7.58 -9.57
CA ASP A 127 -0.60 -6.96 -8.45
C ASP A 127 -2.11 -7.24 -8.49
N THR A 128 -2.68 -7.47 -7.32
CA THR A 128 -4.12 -7.56 -7.12
C THR A 128 -4.53 -6.77 -5.90
N PHE A 129 -5.66 -6.08 -5.99
CA PHE A 129 -6.28 -5.38 -4.87
C PHE A 129 -7.64 -5.97 -4.56
N ARG A 130 -7.95 -6.15 -3.28
CA ARG A 130 -9.24 -6.67 -2.82
C ARG A 130 -9.64 -6.04 -1.50
N ASP A 131 -10.87 -5.58 -1.41
CA ASP A 131 -11.52 -5.31 -0.14
C ASP A 131 -12.08 -6.61 0.42
N LEU A 132 -11.70 -6.93 1.65
CA LEU A 132 -12.13 -8.14 2.36
C LEU A 132 -12.93 -7.75 3.60
N PRO A 133 -14.08 -8.40 3.88
CA PRO A 133 -14.90 -8.11 5.04
C PRO A 133 -14.32 -8.78 6.31
N MET A 134 -13.07 -8.48 6.62
CA MET A 134 -12.36 -8.99 7.79
C MET A 134 -11.31 -7.95 8.23
N ASP A 135 -10.89 -8.03 9.49
CA ASP A 135 -9.80 -7.19 9.98
C ASP A 135 -8.42 -7.66 9.48
N ALA A 136 -7.46 -6.72 9.46
CA ALA A 136 -6.14 -6.96 8.92
C ALA A 136 -5.36 -8.04 9.68
N VAL A 137 -5.58 -8.18 11.00
CA VAL A 137 -4.89 -9.18 11.84
C VAL A 137 -5.38 -10.58 11.48
N THR A 138 -6.70 -10.76 11.38
CA THR A 138 -7.30 -12.04 10.94
C THR A 138 -6.81 -12.44 9.55
N LEU A 139 -6.65 -11.48 8.62
CA LEU A 139 -6.07 -11.76 7.31
C LEU A 139 -4.61 -12.20 7.44
N LEU A 140 -3.80 -11.51 8.23
CA LEU A 140 -2.39 -11.87 8.45
C LEU A 140 -2.25 -13.23 9.10
N GLU A 141 -3.03 -13.56 10.12
CA GLU A 141 -3.07 -14.88 10.73
C GLU A 141 -3.39 -15.98 9.71
N ASN A 142 -4.37 -15.72 8.84
CA ASN A 142 -4.74 -16.68 7.79
C ASN A 142 -3.62 -16.88 6.76
N VAL A 143 -3.01 -15.81 6.27
CA VAL A 143 -1.96 -15.95 5.24
C VAL A 143 -0.64 -16.47 5.79
N LEU A 144 -0.35 -16.25 7.07
CA LEU A 144 0.82 -16.82 7.75
C LEU A 144 0.66 -18.31 8.06
N ASP A 145 -0.56 -18.80 8.24
CA ASP A 145 -0.82 -20.22 8.46
C ASP A 145 -0.71 -21.04 7.17
N VAL A 146 0.43 -21.65 6.92
CA VAL A 146 0.62 -22.53 5.77
C VAL A 146 -0.07 -23.90 5.92
N SER A 147 -0.50 -24.28 7.12
CA SER A 147 -1.08 -25.59 7.41
C SER A 147 -2.51 -25.74 6.89
N HIS A 148 -3.26 -24.65 6.74
CA HIS A 148 -4.60 -24.68 6.16
C HIS A 148 -4.62 -24.98 4.65
N VAL A 149 -3.53 -24.67 3.93
CA VAL A 149 -3.47 -24.71 2.46
C VAL A 149 -3.88 -26.06 1.85
N PRO A 150 -3.43 -27.23 2.35
CA PRO A 150 -3.84 -28.51 1.78
C PRO A 150 -5.34 -28.77 1.82
N PHE A 151 -6.04 -28.22 2.81
CA PHE A 151 -7.47 -28.46 3.04
C PHE A 151 -8.34 -27.37 2.43
N THR A 152 -8.15 -26.12 2.83
CA THR A 152 -8.96 -24.98 2.39
C THR A 152 -8.80 -24.72 0.90
N HIS A 153 -7.59 -24.86 0.38
CA HIS A 153 -7.28 -24.67 -1.03
C HIS A 153 -7.19 -26.00 -1.83
N HIS A 154 -7.88 -27.04 -1.35
CA HIS A 154 -7.91 -28.32 -2.05
C HIS A 154 -8.47 -28.18 -3.48
N LYS A 155 -7.79 -28.78 -4.45
CA LYS A 155 -8.06 -28.74 -5.90
C LYS A 155 -7.71 -27.42 -6.60
N THR A 156 -7.15 -26.44 -5.88
CA THR A 156 -6.58 -25.24 -6.47
C THR A 156 -5.07 -25.27 -6.30
N VAL A 157 -4.51 -24.56 -5.33
CA VAL A 157 -3.07 -24.56 -5.02
C VAL A 157 -2.67 -25.65 -4.02
N GLY A 158 -3.63 -26.27 -3.31
CA GLY A 158 -3.45 -27.30 -2.31
C GLY A 158 -4.03 -28.67 -2.71
N LYS A 159 -3.57 -29.72 -2.03
CA LYS A 159 -4.10 -31.10 -2.07
C LYS A 159 -4.05 -31.67 -0.69
N ARG A 160 -5.16 -32.29 -0.20
CA ARG A 160 -5.25 -32.92 1.12
C ARG A 160 -4.15 -33.95 1.35
N ASP A 161 -3.85 -34.74 0.33
CA ASP A 161 -2.82 -35.77 0.40
C ASP A 161 -1.39 -35.22 0.62
N ASN A 162 -1.21 -33.92 0.45
CA ASN A 162 0.07 -33.24 0.69
C ASN A 162 0.18 -32.66 2.11
N ALA A 163 -0.82 -32.86 2.96
CA ALA A 163 -0.76 -32.42 4.35
C ALA A 163 0.39 -33.16 5.07
N ALA A 164 1.23 -32.41 5.73
CA ALA A 164 2.39 -32.90 6.46
C ALA A 164 2.70 -31.96 7.64
N PRO A 165 3.46 -32.39 8.64
CA PRO A 165 3.98 -31.49 9.67
C PRO A 165 4.71 -30.31 9.05
N VAL A 166 4.54 -29.13 9.67
CA VAL A 166 5.25 -27.91 9.30
C VAL A 166 6.32 -27.65 10.37
N GLU A 167 7.55 -27.94 10.03
CA GLU A 167 8.72 -27.79 10.93
C GLU A 167 9.48 -26.53 10.54
N ALA A 168 8.88 -25.37 10.82
CA ALA A 168 9.52 -24.09 10.57
C ALA A 168 10.46 -23.71 11.71
N ASN A 169 11.68 -23.31 11.38
CA ASN A 169 12.63 -22.75 12.32
C ASN A 169 12.55 -21.23 12.27
N VAL A 170 12.21 -20.60 13.40
CA VAL A 170 12.29 -19.13 13.52
C VAL A 170 13.76 -18.73 13.56
N THR A 171 14.20 -18.01 12.54
CA THR A 171 15.60 -17.57 12.36
C THR A 171 15.85 -16.19 12.87
N HIS A 172 14.80 -15.37 12.93
CA HIS A 172 14.82 -14.02 13.44
C HIS A 172 13.48 -13.66 14.07
N GLU A 173 13.50 -12.98 15.22
CA GLU A 173 12.31 -12.49 15.91
C GLU A 173 12.65 -11.23 16.71
N ASN A 174 11.84 -10.18 16.52
CA ASN A 174 11.93 -8.94 17.30
C ASN A 174 10.59 -8.19 17.29
N ALA A 175 10.54 -6.98 17.82
CA ALA A 175 9.34 -6.15 17.86
C ALA A 175 8.81 -5.76 16.45
N ASP A 176 9.66 -5.79 15.44
CA ASP A 176 9.31 -5.40 14.07
C ASP A 176 8.82 -6.59 13.22
N GLY A 177 8.88 -7.80 13.75
CA GLY A 177 8.40 -8.99 13.06
C GLY A 177 9.24 -10.23 13.27
N PHE A 178 9.10 -11.20 12.36
CA PHE A 178 9.84 -12.45 12.41
C PHE A 178 10.17 -12.98 11.02
N GLU A 179 11.14 -13.91 10.97
CA GLU A 179 11.44 -14.75 9.82
C GLU A 179 11.45 -16.21 10.27
N ALA A 180 10.80 -17.04 9.48
CA ALA A 180 10.82 -18.49 9.67
C ALA A 180 11.26 -19.18 8.37
N PHE A 181 12.06 -20.22 8.50
CA PHE A 181 12.64 -20.97 7.41
C PHE A 181 12.41 -22.47 7.58
N TRP A 182 12.20 -23.17 6.46
CA TRP A 182 12.20 -24.63 6.40
C TRP A 182 12.77 -25.13 5.08
N GLU A 183 13.56 -26.23 5.16
CA GLU A 183 14.33 -26.76 4.01
C GLU A 183 13.45 -27.45 2.97
N GLU A 184 12.42 -28.16 3.44
CA GLU A 184 11.45 -28.80 2.56
C GLU A 184 10.04 -28.38 2.97
N GLY A 185 9.38 -27.65 2.10
CA GLY A 185 8.00 -27.27 2.35
C GLY A 185 7.03 -28.46 2.42
N PRO A 186 5.80 -28.23 2.90
CA PRO A 186 4.81 -29.30 3.18
C PRO A 186 4.34 -30.09 1.96
N ARG A 187 4.87 -29.84 0.78
CA ARG A 187 4.46 -30.47 -0.48
C ARG A 187 5.46 -31.52 -0.98
N ARG A 188 5.86 -32.46 -0.12
CA ARG A 188 6.66 -33.67 -0.45
C ARG A 188 7.45 -33.55 -1.76
N GLY A 189 8.61 -32.90 -1.72
CA GLY A 189 9.59 -32.90 -2.79
C GLY A 189 9.29 -32.05 -4.03
N LYS A 190 8.15 -31.32 -4.09
CA LYS A 190 7.84 -30.39 -5.18
C LYS A 190 8.28 -28.95 -4.89
N LEU A 191 8.44 -28.62 -3.63
CA LEU A 191 8.97 -27.36 -3.17
C LEU A 191 10.36 -27.58 -2.58
N GLY A 192 11.28 -26.67 -2.84
CA GLY A 192 12.56 -26.57 -2.15
C GLY A 192 12.43 -25.81 -0.85
N ALA A 193 13.53 -25.19 -0.45
CA ALA A 193 13.58 -24.30 0.69
C ALA A 193 12.54 -23.18 0.60
N GLN A 194 11.98 -22.82 1.74
CA GLN A 194 10.96 -21.77 1.87
C GLN A 194 11.25 -20.89 3.06
N SER A 195 10.88 -19.63 2.96
CA SER A 195 10.81 -18.74 4.10
C SER A 195 9.48 -18.01 4.16
N THR A 196 9.09 -17.64 5.36
CA THR A 196 7.99 -16.76 5.65
C THR A 196 8.53 -15.59 6.45
N CYS A 197 8.21 -14.41 6.01
CA CYS A 197 8.62 -13.19 6.67
C CYS A 197 7.41 -12.35 7.02
N PHE A 198 7.36 -11.84 8.24
CA PHE A 198 6.39 -10.84 8.67
C PHE A 198 7.14 -9.59 9.10
N ARG A 199 6.68 -8.44 8.65
CA ARG A 199 7.14 -7.11 9.08
C ARG A 199 5.93 -6.32 9.57
N ALA A 200 5.94 -6.05 10.85
CA ALA A 200 4.87 -5.29 11.49
C ALA A 200 4.73 -3.89 10.87
N PRO A 201 3.51 -3.35 10.81
CA PRO A 201 2.26 -3.98 11.26
C PRO A 201 1.51 -4.77 10.17
N GLN A 202 1.92 -4.71 8.90
CA GLN A 202 1.00 -5.01 7.80
C GLN A 202 1.57 -5.82 6.64
N LEU A 203 2.89 -6.04 6.61
CA LEU A 203 3.56 -6.70 5.49
C LEU A 203 3.93 -8.14 5.86
N MET A 204 3.60 -9.08 5.00
CA MET A 204 4.17 -10.41 5.02
C MET A 204 4.50 -10.90 3.63
N TRP A 205 5.44 -11.83 3.53
CA TRP A 205 5.64 -12.57 2.30
C TRP A 205 6.10 -14.00 2.55
N HIS A 206 5.75 -14.85 1.61
CA HIS A 206 6.32 -16.17 1.46
C HIS A 206 7.28 -16.17 0.28
N ASP A 207 8.46 -16.72 0.48
CA ASP A 207 9.46 -16.94 -0.55
C ASP A 207 9.66 -18.45 -0.70
N LEU A 208 9.34 -18.97 -1.85
CA LEU A 208 9.41 -20.40 -2.09
C LEU A 208 10.04 -20.73 -3.45
N THR A 209 10.80 -21.81 -3.51
CA THR A 209 11.31 -22.36 -4.75
C THR A 209 10.49 -23.58 -5.17
N ALA A 210 9.83 -23.48 -6.31
CA ALA A 210 9.09 -24.60 -6.89
C ALA A 210 9.96 -25.32 -7.92
N LYS A 211 10.22 -26.62 -7.71
CA LYS A 211 11.06 -27.43 -8.61
C LYS A 211 10.50 -27.45 -10.04
N GLY A 212 11.30 -27.03 -10.99
CA GLY A 212 10.91 -26.93 -12.41
C GLY A 212 10.07 -25.71 -12.80
N PHE A 213 9.79 -24.82 -11.87
CA PHE A 213 9.03 -23.59 -12.13
C PHE A 213 9.83 -22.32 -11.79
N GLY A 214 10.61 -22.35 -10.70
CA GLY A 214 11.43 -21.23 -10.26
C GLY A 214 11.06 -20.72 -8.88
N ARG A 215 11.51 -19.52 -8.57
CA ARG A 215 11.25 -18.82 -7.29
C ARG A 215 9.94 -18.04 -7.38
N ILE A 216 9.13 -18.14 -6.35
CA ILE A 216 7.83 -17.49 -6.25
C ILE A 216 7.79 -16.68 -4.95
N LEU A 217 7.45 -15.41 -5.05
CA LEU A 217 7.13 -14.55 -3.91
C LEU A 217 5.61 -14.32 -3.88
N THR A 218 5.02 -14.58 -2.72
CA THR A 218 3.64 -14.17 -2.44
C THR A 218 3.70 -13.08 -1.39
N VAL A 219 3.37 -11.87 -1.76
CA VAL A 219 3.47 -10.67 -0.90
C VAL A 219 2.08 -10.17 -0.55
N VAL A 220 1.84 -9.88 0.71
CA VAL A 220 0.57 -9.35 1.20
C VAL A 220 0.81 -8.11 2.05
N TYR A 221 0.17 -7.02 1.68
CA TYR A 221 0.01 -5.82 2.49
C TYR A 221 -1.42 -5.80 3.02
N ALA A 222 -1.61 -6.09 4.30
CA ALA A 222 -2.91 -6.08 4.97
C ALA A 222 -3.17 -4.70 5.55
N VAL A 223 -3.93 -3.89 4.84
CA VAL A 223 -4.15 -2.47 5.19
C VAL A 223 -5.57 -2.27 5.70
N PRO A 224 -5.77 -1.76 6.94
CA PRO A 224 -7.09 -1.40 7.44
C PRO A 224 -7.68 -0.22 6.66
N ILE A 225 -8.97 -0.32 6.32
CA ILE A 225 -9.74 0.71 5.60
C ILE A 225 -10.85 1.30 6.46
#